data_482d7198a549aab4e5ded551455bbc01
#
_entry.id   482d7198a549aab4e5ded551455bbc01
#
_cell.length_a   1.000
_cell.length_b   1.000
_cell.length_c   1.000
_cell.angle_alpha   90.00
_cell.angle_beta   90.00
_cell.angle_gamma   90.00
#
_symmetry.space_group_name_H-M   'P 1'
#
loop_
_entity.id
_entity.type
_entity.pdbx_description
1 polymer ?
#
loop_
_entity_poly.entity_id
_entity_poly.type
_entity_poly.pdbx_seq_one_letter_code
_entity_poly.pdbx_strand_id
1 'polypeptide(L)'
;FEEKQKLAADGLRSLSEYGAKLDLNVIVENHGGLSSNGAWLAGVMKIVDLPNCGTLPDFGNFHIGDGKMYDRYTGVAELMPFAKAVSAKSHDFDAEGNETNTDYRRMMMIVLDAGYRGYVGVEYEGSKHGEAEGILATKKLLETVRAELS
;
A
#
# COMPACT_ATOMS: atom_id res chain seq x y z
N PHE A 1 0.75 -15.86 15.78
CA PHE A 1 1.12 -15.14 14.56
C PHE A 1 0.81 -16.01 13.34
N GLU A 2 1.41 -17.20 13.21
CA GLU A 2 1.20 -18.12 12.09
C GLU A 2 -0.23 -18.66 11.98
N GLU A 3 -0.88 -18.99 13.09
CA GLU A 3 -2.27 -19.45 13.11
C GLU A 3 -3.21 -18.39 12.51
N LYS A 4 -3.01 -17.12 12.86
CA LYS A 4 -3.79 -16.01 12.29
C LYS A 4 -3.52 -15.80 10.80
N GLN A 5 -2.28 -16.06 10.34
CA GLN A 5 -1.98 -16.03 8.89
C GLN A 5 -2.75 -17.13 8.14
N LYS A 6 -2.80 -18.34 8.67
CA LYS A 6 -3.55 -19.46 8.07
C LYS A 6 -5.04 -19.14 7.97
N LEU A 7 -5.64 -18.67 9.06
CA LEU A 7 -7.07 -18.31 9.07
C LEU A 7 -7.38 -17.18 8.05
N ALA A 8 -6.53 -16.15 7.98
CA ALA A 8 -6.69 -15.08 7.00
C ALA A 8 -6.53 -15.60 5.56
N ALA A 9 -5.54 -16.47 5.34
CA ALA A 9 -5.29 -17.07 4.04
C ALA A 9 -6.45 -17.96 3.57
N ASP A 10 -7.06 -18.75 4.46
CA ASP A 10 -8.22 -19.61 4.14
C ASP A 10 -9.42 -18.76 3.67
N GLY A 11 -9.71 -17.66 4.36
CA GLY A 11 -10.77 -16.73 3.97
C GLY A 11 -10.49 -16.04 2.64
N LEU A 12 -9.27 -15.54 2.45
CA LEU A 12 -8.86 -14.89 1.20
C LEU A 12 -8.82 -15.85 0.02
N ARG A 13 -8.39 -17.11 0.23
CA ARG A 13 -8.43 -18.14 -0.79
C ARG A 13 -9.85 -18.38 -1.29
N SER A 14 -10.79 -18.58 -0.37
CA SER A 14 -12.21 -18.80 -0.72
C SER A 14 -12.79 -17.64 -1.51
N LEU A 15 -12.48 -16.41 -1.09
CA LEU A 15 -12.93 -15.20 -1.78
C LEU A 15 -12.28 -15.05 -3.15
N SER A 16 -10.98 -15.34 -3.26
CA SER A 16 -10.24 -15.25 -4.52
C SER A 16 -10.68 -16.29 -5.53
N GLU A 17 -10.96 -17.52 -5.10
CA GLU A 17 -11.54 -18.57 -5.95
C GLU A 17 -12.93 -18.18 -6.48
N TYR A 18 -13.73 -17.49 -5.68
CA TYR A 18 -15.00 -16.94 -6.14
C TYR A 18 -14.77 -15.78 -7.10
N GLY A 19 -13.90 -14.82 -6.78
CA GLY A 19 -13.55 -13.67 -7.62
C GLY A 19 -13.01 -14.08 -8.99
N ALA A 20 -12.23 -15.15 -9.06
CA ALA A 20 -11.71 -15.70 -10.31
C ALA A 20 -12.79 -16.08 -11.30
N LYS A 21 -13.96 -16.55 -10.83
CA LYS A 21 -15.12 -16.88 -11.69
C LYS A 21 -15.77 -15.65 -12.33
N LEU A 22 -15.45 -14.47 -11.79
CA LEU A 22 -15.98 -13.17 -12.22
C LEU A 22 -14.89 -12.30 -12.87
N ASP A 23 -13.70 -12.86 -13.12
CA ASP A 23 -12.51 -12.13 -13.60
C ASP A 23 -12.12 -10.95 -12.71
N LEU A 24 -12.22 -11.12 -11.38
CA LEU A 24 -11.89 -10.11 -10.38
C LEU A 24 -10.64 -10.48 -9.58
N ASN A 25 -9.82 -9.50 -9.32
CA ASN A 25 -8.77 -9.60 -8.31
C ASN A 25 -9.34 -9.32 -6.91
N VAL A 26 -8.81 -10.04 -5.92
CA VAL A 26 -9.03 -9.77 -4.50
C VAL A 26 -7.74 -9.18 -3.95
N ILE A 27 -7.78 -7.96 -3.46
CA ILE A 27 -6.61 -7.27 -2.95
C ILE A 27 -6.79 -6.87 -1.50
N VAL A 28 -5.71 -6.93 -0.73
CA VAL A 28 -5.69 -6.59 0.69
C VAL A 28 -4.80 -5.37 0.90
N GLU A 29 -5.39 -4.35 1.51
CA GLU A 29 -4.68 -3.16 1.96
C GLU A 29 -4.05 -3.40 3.35
N ASN A 30 -2.84 -2.88 3.58
CA ASN A 30 -2.33 -2.72 4.92
C ASN A 30 -3.08 -1.59 5.62
N HIS A 31 -3.95 -1.91 6.57
CA HIS A 31 -4.84 -0.92 7.21
C HIS A 31 -5.05 -1.20 8.70
N GLY A 32 -4.00 -1.04 9.48
CA GLY A 32 -4.02 -1.21 10.93
C GLY A 32 -3.79 -2.63 11.42
N GLY A 33 -3.26 -2.75 12.62
CA GLY A 33 -3.04 -4.03 13.31
C GLY A 33 -2.13 -4.99 12.54
N LEU A 34 -2.54 -6.23 12.39
CA LEU A 34 -1.73 -7.26 11.75
C LEU A 34 -1.45 -6.98 10.27
N SER A 35 -2.42 -6.42 9.53
CA SER A 35 -2.22 -6.12 8.10
C SER A 35 -1.18 -5.03 7.87
N SER A 36 -0.92 -4.17 8.86
CA SER A 36 0.13 -3.15 8.83
C SER A 36 1.54 -3.69 9.10
N ASN A 37 1.68 -4.97 9.47
CA ASN A 37 2.96 -5.64 9.50
C ASN A 37 3.20 -6.27 8.12
N GLY A 38 4.09 -5.66 7.32
CA GLY A 38 4.35 -6.07 5.95
C GLY A 38 4.75 -7.55 5.83
N ALA A 39 5.65 -8.01 6.69
CA ALA A 39 6.08 -9.41 6.73
C ALA A 39 4.91 -10.37 7.03
N TRP A 40 3.98 -9.96 7.92
CA TRP A 40 2.81 -10.77 8.22
C TRP A 40 1.88 -10.88 7.01
N LEU A 41 1.54 -9.76 6.38
CA LEU A 41 0.63 -9.75 5.23
C LEU A 41 1.26 -10.44 4.01
N ALA A 42 2.54 -10.22 3.75
CA ALA A 42 3.29 -10.95 2.72
C ALA A 42 3.27 -12.46 2.96
N GLY A 43 3.37 -12.89 4.23
CA GLY A 43 3.21 -14.30 4.62
C GLY A 43 1.82 -14.85 4.30
N VAL A 44 0.76 -14.08 4.52
CA VAL A 44 -0.61 -14.46 4.11
C VAL A 44 -0.68 -14.66 2.60
N MET A 45 -0.13 -13.74 1.80
CA MET A 45 -0.13 -13.85 0.33
C MET A 45 0.59 -15.10 -0.16
N LYS A 46 1.73 -15.45 0.45
CA LYS A 46 2.47 -16.70 0.15
C LYS A 46 1.66 -17.95 0.44
N ILE A 47 0.85 -17.95 1.50
CA ILE A 47 -0.02 -19.09 1.84
C ILE A 47 -1.19 -19.17 0.86
N VAL A 48 -1.80 -18.06 0.48
CA VAL A 48 -2.92 -18.02 -0.48
C VAL A 48 -2.48 -18.52 -1.84
N ASP A 49 -1.36 -18.05 -2.36
CA ASP A 49 -0.72 -18.47 -3.61
C ASP A 49 -1.71 -18.58 -4.80
N LEU A 50 -2.50 -17.55 -5.02
CA LEU A 50 -3.43 -17.44 -6.15
C LEU A 50 -3.11 -16.21 -7.00
N PRO A 51 -3.11 -16.31 -8.34
CA PRO A 51 -2.70 -15.22 -9.23
C PRO A 51 -3.61 -13.99 -9.15
N ASN A 52 -4.87 -14.16 -8.77
CA ASN A 52 -5.84 -13.07 -8.59
C ASN A 52 -5.97 -12.59 -7.13
N CYS A 53 -5.15 -13.10 -6.20
CA CYS A 53 -5.02 -12.56 -4.86
C CYS A 53 -3.75 -11.71 -4.76
N GLY A 54 -3.82 -10.55 -4.10
CA GLY A 54 -2.67 -9.70 -3.97
C GLY A 54 -2.83 -8.61 -2.92
N THR A 55 -1.91 -7.65 -2.94
CA THR A 55 -1.90 -6.53 -2.01
C THR A 55 -2.22 -5.21 -2.70
N LEU A 56 -2.69 -4.26 -1.90
CA LEU A 56 -2.75 -2.83 -2.16
C LEU A 56 -1.84 -2.15 -1.14
N PRO A 57 -0.51 -2.05 -1.39
CA PRO A 57 0.38 -1.35 -0.48
C PRO A 57 -0.02 0.11 -0.34
N ASP A 58 -0.39 0.51 0.88
CA ASP A 58 -0.65 1.89 1.25
C ASP A 58 0.59 2.50 1.91
N PHE A 59 0.92 3.76 1.60
CA PHE A 59 2.15 4.42 2.06
C PHE A 59 2.11 4.87 3.52
N GLY A 60 0.93 4.97 4.14
CA GLY A 60 0.73 5.55 5.47
C GLY A 60 0.29 4.56 6.55
N ASN A 61 -0.42 3.50 6.19
CA ASN A 61 -1.12 2.61 7.12
C ASN A 61 -0.21 1.56 7.77
N PHE A 62 0.77 2.01 8.58
CA PHE A 62 1.74 1.12 9.23
C PHE A 62 1.63 1.08 10.76
N HIS A 63 0.46 1.40 11.32
CA HIS A 63 0.22 1.32 12.74
C HIS A 63 -0.14 -0.12 13.16
N ILE A 64 0.77 -0.78 13.90
CA ILE A 64 0.63 -2.20 14.30
C ILE A 64 0.01 -2.44 15.68
N GLY A 65 -0.53 -1.40 16.30
CA GLY A 65 -1.13 -1.44 17.64
C GLY A 65 -0.18 -0.94 18.73
N ASP A 66 -0.72 -0.67 19.91
CA ASP A 66 0.02 -0.22 21.10
C ASP A 66 0.93 1.01 20.86
N GLY A 67 0.50 1.92 20.00
CA GLY A 67 1.29 3.09 19.62
C GLY A 67 2.55 2.79 18.79
N LYS A 68 2.71 1.55 18.29
CA LYS A 68 3.87 1.13 17.51
C LYS A 68 3.63 1.24 16.02
N MET A 69 4.66 1.69 15.30
CA MET A 69 4.68 1.76 13.85
C MET A 69 5.60 0.67 13.28
N TYR A 70 5.18 0.04 12.20
CA TYR A 70 6.05 -0.72 11.33
C TYR A 70 6.79 0.25 10.40
N ASP A 71 8.02 -0.05 10.02
CA ASP A 71 8.73 0.79 9.04
C ASP A 71 8.02 0.74 7.69
N ARG A 72 7.50 1.88 7.22
CA ARG A 72 6.68 1.97 6.01
C ARG A 72 7.42 1.57 4.74
N TYR A 73 8.70 1.88 4.66
CA TYR A 73 9.51 1.55 3.47
C TYR A 73 9.80 0.06 3.39
N THR A 74 10.13 -0.55 4.53
CA THR A 74 10.27 -2.00 4.64
C THR A 74 8.93 -2.68 4.34
N GLY A 75 7.84 -2.20 4.93
CA GLY A 75 6.52 -2.78 4.74
C GLY A 75 6.05 -2.72 3.29
N VAL A 76 6.20 -1.58 2.61
CA VAL A 76 5.87 -1.49 1.18
C VAL A 76 6.77 -2.43 0.37
N ALA A 77 8.09 -2.46 0.62
CA ALA A 77 8.99 -3.37 -0.09
C ALA A 77 8.59 -4.84 0.06
N GLU A 78 8.13 -5.27 1.23
CA GLU A 78 7.64 -6.64 1.50
C GLU A 78 6.32 -6.96 0.79
N LEU A 79 5.46 -5.96 0.58
CA LEU A 79 4.14 -6.13 -0.04
C LEU A 79 4.18 -6.01 -1.57
N MET A 80 5.13 -5.25 -2.13
CA MET A 80 5.22 -5.00 -3.57
C MET A 80 5.29 -6.26 -4.44
N PRO A 81 5.94 -7.38 -4.05
CA PRO A 81 5.91 -8.60 -4.85
C PRO A 81 4.52 -9.18 -5.13
N PHE A 82 3.53 -8.80 -4.34
CA PHE A 82 2.14 -9.24 -4.44
C PHE A 82 1.20 -8.12 -4.91
N ALA A 83 1.71 -6.91 -5.19
CA ALA A 83 0.90 -5.74 -5.46
C ALA A 83 0.11 -5.85 -6.76
N LYS A 84 -1.18 -5.56 -6.69
CA LYS A 84 -2.11 -5.40 -7.83
C LYS A 84 -2.50 -3.95 -8.03
N ALA A 85 -2.41 -3.14 -6.99
CA ALA A 85 -2.61 -1.71 -6.98
C ALA A 85 -1.69 -1.09 -5.91
N VAL A 86 -1.57 0.23 -5.85
CA VAL A 86 -0.80 0.98 -4.84
C VAL A 86 -1.63 2.18 -4.40
N SER A 87 -1.67 2.47 -3.09
CA SER A 87 -2.28 3.66 -2.51
C SER A 87 -1.19 4.64 -2.03
N ALA A 88 -1.13 5.80 -2.68
CA ALA A 88 -0.27 6.90 -2.28
C ALA A 88 -0.97 7.76 -1.22
N LYS A 89 -1.08 7.23 0.00
CA LYS A 89 -1.60 7.97 1.13
C LYS A 89 -0.72 9.15 1.46
N SER A 90 -1.35 10.31 1.61
CA SER A 90 -0.73 11.55 2.02
C SER A 90 -1.51 12.22 3.15
N HIS A 91 -0.84 13.04 3.92
CA HIS A 91 -1.44 13.87 4.96
C HIS A 91 -1.19 15.34 4.63
N ASP A 92 -0.17 15.93 5.22
CA ASP A 92 0.13 17.34 5.04
C ASP A 92 1.41 17.54 4.21
N PHE A 93 1.55 18.74 3.65
CA PHE A 93 2.67 19.11 2.79
C PHE A 93 3.49 20.23 3.40
N ASP A 94 4.80 20.24 3.14
CA ASP A 94 5.68 21.36 3.46
C ASP A 94 5.55 22.50 2.41
N ALA A 95 6.33 23.58 2.59
CA ALA A 95 6.31 24.73 1.70
C ALA A 95 6.80 24.40 0.28
N GLU A 96 7.60 23.37 0.14
CA GLU A 96 8.14 22.87 -1.12
C GLU A 96 7.20 21.87 -1.82
N GLY A 97 6.10 21.47 -1.14
CA GLY A 97 5.11 20.53 -1.64
C GLY A 97 5.47 19.06 -1.44
N ASN A 98 6.43 18.75 -0.57
CA ASN A 98 6.70 17.36 -0.18
C ASN A 98 5.74 16.93 0.92
N GLU A 99 5.36 15.65 0.92
CA GLU A 99 4.58 15.04 1.99
C GLU A 99 5.42 14.96 3.28
N THR A 100 4.82 15.32 4.43
CA THR A 100 5.58 15.52 5.67
C THR A 100 5.92 14.25 6.44
N ASN A 101 5.20 13.14 6.20
CA ASN A 101 5.39 11.87 6.89
C ASN A 101 6.12 10.82 6.04
N THR A 102 6.03 10.95 4.72
CA THR A 102 6.54 9.95 3.77
C THR A 102 7.43 10.63 2.72
N ASP A 103 8.66 10.18 2.59
CA ASP A 103 9.51 10.53 1.45
C ASP A 103 8.99 9.79 0.21
N TYR A 104 8.27 10.52 -0.64
CA TYR A 104 7.65 9.98 -1.85
C TYR A 104 8.68 9.57 -2.91
N ARG A 105 9.84 10.20 -2.94
CA ARG A 105 10.93 9.80 -3.86
C ARG A 105 11.47 8.42 -3.50
N ARG A 106 11.80 8.24 -2.23
CA ARG A 106 12.23 6.95 -1.69
C ARG A 106 11.16 5.88 -1.85
N MET A 107 9.90 6.23 -1.56
CA MET A 107 8.77 5.29 -1.66
C MET A 107 8.53 4.86 -3.10
N MET A 108 8.52 5.79 -4.05
CA MET A 108 8.31 5.47 -5.46
C MET A 108 9.48 4.71 -6.08
N MET A 109 10.73 4.91 -5.62
CA MET A 109 11.84 4.03 -6.01
C MET A 109 11.57 2.57 -5.61
N ILE A 110 11.10 2.31 -4.39
CA ILE A 110 10.73 0.95 -3.94
C ILE A 110 9.67 0.34 -4.85
N VAL A 111 8.63 1.11 -5.18
CA VAL A 111 7.53 0.67 -6.07
C VAL A 111 8.06 0.32 -7.47
N LEU A 112 8.90 1.18 -8.05
CA LEU A 112 9.44 1.01 -9.40
C LEU A 112 10.49 -0.11 -9.47
N ASP A 113 11.34 -0.24 -8.45
CA ASP A 113 12.36 -1.30 -8.36
C ASP A 113 11.74 -2.69 -8.25
N ALA A 114 10.55 -2.79 -7.64
CA ALA A 114 9.74 -4.02 -7.64
C ALA A 114 9.14 -4.37 -9.02
N GLY A 115 9.37 -3.55 -10.05
CA GLY A 115 8.85 -3.76 -11.40
C GLY A 115 7.40 -3.33 -11.59
N TYR A 116 6.77 -2.67 -10.62
CA TYR A 116 5.39 -2.23 -10.73
C TYR A 116 5.24 -1.12 -11.77
N ARG A 117 4.25 -1.25 -12.65
CA ARG A 117 3.93 -0.28 -13.73
C ARG A 117 2.43 0.01 -13.84
N GLY A 118 1.67 -0.32 -12.79
CA GLY A 118 0.24 -0.08 -12.72
C GLY A 118 -0.11 1.33 -12.22
N TYR A 119 -1.36 1.51 -11.86
CA TYR A 119 -1.85 2.78 -11.31
C TYR A 119 -1.42 2.95 -9.85
N VAL A 120 -1.10 4.20 -9.49
CA VAL A 120 -0.89 4.64 -8.12
C VAL A 120 -2.07 5.54 -7.74
N GLY A 121 -2.93 5.06 -6.88
CA GLY A 121 -4.12 5.77 -6.41
C GLY A 121 -3.74 6.88 -5.44
N VAL A 122 -4.41 8.03 -5.56
CA VAL A 122 -4.26 9.14 -4.61
C VAL A 122 -5.23 8.95 -3.46
N GLU A 123 -4.73 9.06 -2.24
CA GLU A 123 -5.53 9.09 -1.02
C GLU A 123 -5.01 10.20 -0.10
N TYR A 124 -5.87 11.16 0.26
CA TYR A 124 -5.52 12.28 1.12
C TYR A 124 -6.29 12.21 2.45
N GLU A 125 -5.57 12.22 3.55
CA GLU A 125 -6.11 12.25 4.93
C GLU A 125 -5.49 13.38 5.78
N GLY A 126 -5.01 14.42 5.15
CA GLY A 126 -4.43 15.58 5.84
C GLY A 126 -5.47 16.49 6.49
N SER A 127 -4.99 17.46 7.26
CA SER A 127 -5.85 18.40 8.01
C SER A 127 -5.62 19.86 7.63
N LYS A 128 -4.57 20.17 6.88
CA LYS A 128 -4.22 21.57 6.52
C LYS A 128 -4.87 22.05 5.24
N HIS A 129 -5.28 21.14 4.38
CA HIS A 129 -5.97 21.44 3.13
C HIS A 129 -7.39 20.89 3.12
N GLY A 130 -8.26 21.46 2.31
CA GLY A 130 -9.51 20.82 1.95
C GLY A 130 -9.25 19.55 1.12
N GLU A 131 -10.21 18.63 1.07
CA GLU A 131 -10.06 17.33 0.37
C GLU A 131 -9.59 17.50 -1.08
N ALA A 132 -10.24 18.37 -1.84
CA ALA A 132 -9.89 18.61 -3.24
C ALA A 132 -8.46 19.15 -3.41
N GLU A 133 -8.05 20.07 -2.53
CA GLU A 133 -6.70 20.66 -2.56
C GLU A 133 -5.64 19.63 -2.19
N GLY A 134 -5.89 18.82 -1.15
CA GLY A 134 -4.98 17.76 -0.73
C GLY A 134 -4.81 16.67 -1.79
N ILE A 135 -5.90 16.27 -2.47
CA ILE A 135 -5.86 15.33 -3.61
C ILE A 135 -4.99 15.90 -4.74
N LEU A 136 -5.18 17.18 -5.08
CA LEU A 136 -4.40 17.84 -6.13
C LEU A 136 -2.93 18.00 -5.75
N ALA A 137 -2.63 18.30 -4.46
CA ALA A 137 -1.26 18.35 -3.97
C ALA A 137 -0.56 16.99 -4.05
N THR A 138 -1.23 15.92 -3.65
CA THR A 138 -0.71 14.54 -3.76
C THR A 138 -0.44 14.17 -5.22
N LYS A 139 -1.39 14.45 -6.11
CA LYS A 139 -1.22 14.22 -7.55
C LYS A 139 -0.01 14.98 -8.09
N LYS A 140 0.12 16.27 -7.77
CA LYS A 140 1.25 17.09 -8.19
C LYS A 140 2.58 16.55 -7.70
N LEU A 141 2.66 16.10 -6.44
CA LEU A 141 3.87 15.48 -5.90
C LEU A 141 4.24 14.19 -6.66
N LEU A 142 3.27 13.31 -6.93
CA LEU A 142 3.49 12.10 -7.73
C LEU A 142 3.97 12.41 -9.15
N GLU A 143 3.41 13.43 -9.81
CA GLU A 143 3.84 13.87 -11.14
C GLU A 143 5.26 14.42 -11.12
N THR A 144 5.63 15.18 -10.09
CA THR A 144 7.00 15.69 -9.87
C THR A 144 7.99 14.54 -9.69
N VAL A 145 7.68 13.61 -8.77
CA VAL A 145 8.53 12.44 -8.50
C VAL A 145 8.67 11.56 -9.75
N ARG A 146 7.59 11.37 -10.52
CA ARG A 146 7.65 10.64 -11.79
C ARG A 146 8.64 11.30 -12.77
N ALA A 147 8.60 12.63 -12.90
CA ALA A 147 9.50 13.34 -13.81
C ALA A 147 10.96 13.27 -13.36
N GLU A 148 11.22 13.21 -12.06
CA GLU A 148 12.57 13.06 -11.50
C GLU A 148 13.16 11.65 -11.65
N LEU A 149 12.29 10.61 -11.66
CA LEU A 149 12.68 9.19 -11.73
C LEU A 149 12.58 8.57 -13.14
N SER A 150 12.27 9.36 -14.16
CA SER A 150 12.08 8.93 -15.55
C SER A 150 13.37 8.90 -16.37
#